data_92465a55154a874bd42729de399fb6a1
#
_entry.id   92465a55154a874bd42729de399fb6a1
#
_cell.length_a   1.000
_cell.length_b   1.000
_cell.length_c   1.000
_cell.angle_alpha   90.00
_cell.angle_beta   90.00
_cell.angle_gamma   90.00
#
_symmetry.space_group_name_H-M   'P 1'
#
loop_
_entity.id
_entity.type
_entity.pdbx_description
1 polymer ?
#
loop_
_entity_poly.entity_id
_entity_poly.type
_entity_poly.pdbx_seq_one_letter_code
_entity_poly.pdbx_strand_id
1 'polypeptide(L)'
;MPARRLQAWLGPAVLVSLLLLLELATRAGWVNAVLVPPPSAVAQRVFAVVIAGSFLEPLGRTMYLLVVAYAIGCVLAIVLGVLMGRFRPVHGLLEPLVEVLRPLPKPALLPPLMLFLGLGDTMKITAVALGVFFPVLINTVQGVRGVDPVLVDVARTFQHSRAALLWKVVLPSAMPLILAGMRIALGIALVLVVIAEMMAGTGGIGYLIIDLQRSFRIVDMYAWVVILAVLGYALNEVFVRIERRAIHWSGTRTG
;
A
#
# COMPACT_ATOMS: atom_id res chain seq x y z
N MET A 1 -29.95 -17.18 -8.39
CA MET A 1 -29.02 -17.48 -7.26
C MET A 1 -27.83 -18.41 -7.62
N PRO A 2 -27.87 -19.34 -8.59
CA PRO A 2 -26.69 -20.18 -8.92
C PRO A 2 -25.52 -19.44 -9.61
N ALA A 3 -25.80 -18.42 -10.42
CA ALA A 3 -24.73 -17.69 -11.14
C ALA A 3 -23.72 -16.96 -10.23
N ARG A 4 -24.16 -16.38 -9.11
CA ARG A 4 -23.26 -15.70 -8.15
C ARG A 4 -22.30 -16.68 -7.45
N ARG A 5 -22.72 -17.90 -7.18
CA ARG A 5 -21.85 -18.93 -6.59
C ARG A 5 -20.82 -19.43 -7.59
N LEU A 6 -21.22 -19.60 -8.86
CA LEU A 6 -20.30 -20.01 -9.93
C LEU A 6 -19.18 -18.97 -10.14
N GLN A 7 -19.53 -17.68 -10.16
CA GLN A 7 -18.57 -16.58 -10.29
C GLN A 7 -17.56 -16.51 -9.13
N ALA A 8 -17.98 -16.86 -7.90
CA ALA A 8 -17.08 -16.87 -6.75
C ALA A 8 -15.97 -17.93 -6.85
N TRP A 9 -16.20 -19.02 -7.58
CA TRP A 9 -15.23 -20.10 -7.76
C TRP A 9 -14.33 -19.93 -8.99
N LEU A 10 -14.70 -19.06 -9.94
CA LEU A 10 -13.93 -18.85 -11.16
C LEU A 10 -12.53 -18.28 -10.87
N GLY A 11 -12.41 -17.30 -9.97
CA GLY A 11 -11.12 -16.71 -9.62
C GLY A 11 -10.14 -17.72 -9.03
N PRO A 12 -10.50 -18.43 -7.93
CA PRO A 12 -9.67 -19.50 -7.39
C PRO A 12 -9.35 -20.61 -8.40
N ALA A 13 -10.34 -21.01 -9.23
CA ALA A 13 -10.14 -22.05 -10.25
C ALA A 13 -9.10 -21.64 -11.29
N VAL A 14 -9.14 -20.40 -11.78
CA VAL A 14 -8.14 -19.88 -12.73
C VAL A 14 -6.73 -19.89 -12.09
N LEU A 15 -6.62 -19.42 -10.85
CA LEU A 15 -5.33 -19.41 -10.14
C LEU A 15 -4.77 -20.83 -9.99
N VAL A 16 -5.61 -21.77 -9.53
CA VAL A 16 -5.20 -23.18 -9.38
C VAL A 16 -4.82 -23.79 -10.75
N SER A 17 -5.59 -23.50 -11.80
CA SER A 17 -5.29 -23.99 -13.16
C SER A 17 -3.92 -23.47 -13.65
N LEU A 18 -3.62 -22.19 -13.42
CA LEU A 18 -2.33 -21.60 -13.79
C LEU A 18 -1.16 -22.24 -13.02
N LEU A 19 -1.33 -22.48 -11.71
CA LEU A 19 -0.32 -23.14 -10.89
C LEU A 19 -0.10 -24.60 -11.34
N LEU A 20 -1.17 -25.33 -11.68
CA LEU A 20 -1.06 -26.68 -12.21
C LEU A 20 -0.39 -26.72 -13.58
N LEU A 21 -0.73 -25.80 -14.47
CA LEU A 21 -0.08 -25.68 -15.77
C LEU A 21 1.42 -25.37 -15.63
N LEU A 22 1.79 -24.47 -14.71
CA LEU A 22 3.19 -24.17 -14.43
C LEU A 22 3.93 -25.39 -13.83
N GLU A 23 3.29 -26.11 -12.91
CA GLU A 23 3.84 -27.34 -12.34
C GLU A 23 4.12 -28.40 -13.42
N LEU A 24 3.16 -28.61 -14.33
CA LEU A 24 3.30 -29.54 -15.43
C LEU A 24 4.39 -29.09 -16.43
N ALA A 25 4.42 -27.82 -16.79
CA ALA A 25 5.39 -27.26 -17.73
C ALA A 25 6.84 -27.38 -17.20
N THR A 26 7.04 -27.11 -15.89
CA THR A 26 8.35 -27.23 -15.25
C THR A 26 8.79 -28.70 -15.15
N ARG A 27 7.88 -29.62 -14.78
CA ARG A 27 8.18 -31.06 -14.70
C ARG A 27 8.39 -31.70 -16.06
N ALA A 28 7.70 -31.22 -17.10
CA ALA A 28 7.88 -31.69 -18.47
C ALA A 28 9.17 -31.15 -19.14
N GLY A 29 9.92 -30.27 -18.46
CA GLY A 29 11.13 -29.65 -18.99
C GLY A 29 10.90 -28.57 -20.04
N TRP A 30 9.65 -28.11 -20.23
CA TRP A 30 9.33 -27.01 -21.14
C TRP A 30 9.83 -25.66 -20.61
N VAL A 31 9.95 -25.56 -19.28
CA VAL A 31 10.48 -24.39 -18.58
C VAL A 31 11.68 -24.85 -17.74
N ASN A 32 12.74 -24.05 -17.75
CA ASN A 32 13.92 -24.34 -16.96
C ASN A 32 13.60 -24.25 -15.45
N ALA A 33 13.56 -25.40 -14.79
CA ALA A 33 13.23 -25.51 -13.36
C ALA A 33 14.22 -24.78 -12.43
N VAL A 34 15.44 -24.50 -12.92
CA VAL A 34 16.42 -23.70 -12.16
C VAL A 34 15.99 -22.23 -12.08
N LEU A 35 15.39 -21.69 -13.15
CA LEU A 35 14.96 -20.29 -13.21
C LEU A 35 13.53 -20.10 -12.71
N VAL A 36 12.65 -21.05 -13.02
CA VAL A 36 11.25 -21.06 -12.59
C VAL A 36 10.97 -22.39 -11.92
N PRO A 37 11.11 -22.48 -10.59
CA PRO A 37 10.90 -23.72 -9.86
C PRO A 37 9.43 -24.13 -9.86
N PRO A 38 9.14 -25.46 -9.75
CA PRO A 38 7.78 -25.94 -9.67
C PRO A 38 7.06 -25.37 -8.43
N PRO A 39 5.80 -24.94 -8.55
CA PRO A 39 5.01 -24.40 -7.44
C PRO A 39 5.01 -25.26 -6.18
N SER A 40 5.05 -26.59 -6.32
CA SER A 40 5.15 -27.52 -5.19
C SER A 40 6.42 -27.35 -4.37
N ALA A 41 7.58 -27.14 -5.02
CA ALA A 41 8.85 -26.90 -4.33
C ALA A 41 8.84 -25.56 -3.59
N VAL A 42 8.26 -24.52 -4.21
CA VAL A 42 8.08 -23.20 -3.58
C VAL A 42 7.17 -23.33 -2.36
N ALA A 43 6.03 -24.02 -2.47
CA ALA A 43 5.11 -24.23 -1.36
C ALA A 43 5.76 -24.97 -0.18
N GLN A 44 6.53 -26.04 -0.44
CA GLN A 44 7.30 -26.75 0.58
C GLN A 44 8.29 -25.82 1.29
N ARG A 45 8.95 -24.94 0.53
CA ARG A 45 9.90 -23.99 1.09
C ARG A 45 9.22 -22.93 1.95
N VAL A 46 8.07 -22.37 1.50
CA VAL A 46 7.26 -21.47 2.30
C VAL A 46 6.88 -22.11 3.64
N PHE A 47 6.40 -23.37 3.59
CA PHE A 47 6.02 -24.11 4.80
C PHE A 47 7.20 -24.29 5.76
N ALA A 48 8.39 -24.65 5.24
CA ALA A 48 9.61 -24.78 6.03
C ALA A 48 10.02 -23.46 6.70
N VAL A 49 9.95 -22.32 5.97
CA VAL A 49 10.25 -20.99 6.50
C VAL A 49 9.27 -20.59 7.62
N VAL A 50 7.98 -20.92 7.45
CA VAL A 50 6.93 -20.62 8.43
C VAL A 50 7.11 -21.46 9.70
N ILE A 51 7.33 -22.76 9.58
CA ILE A 51 7.54 -23.65 10.75
C ILE A 51 8.81 -23.27 11.52
N ALA A 52 9.89 -22.96 10.82
CA ALA A 52 11.13 -22.54 11.45
C ALA A 52 11.05 -21.16 12.12
N GLY A 53 9.98 -20.40 11.90
CA GLY A 53 9.84 -19.03 12.41
C GLY A 53 10.84 -18.02 11.82
N SER A 54 11.62 -18.43 10.82
CA SER A 54 12.68 -17.59 10.24
C SER A 54 12.15 -16.40 9.44
N PHE A 55 10.83 -16.33 9.21
CA PHE A 55 10.18 -15.20 8.56
C PHE A 55 9.97 -13.99 9.49
N LEU A 56 10.01 -14.18 10.81
CA LEU A 56 9.62 -13.15 11.78
C LEU A 56 10.54 -11.93 11.77
N GLU A 57 11.84 -12.14 11.70
CA GLU A 57 12.83 -11.05 11.71
C GLU A 57 12.74 -10.19 10.43
N PRO A 58 12.82 -10.76 9.19
CA PRO A 58 12.68 -9.97 7.97
C PRO A 58 11.30 -9.30 7.86
N LEU A 59 10.23 -9.99 8.25
CA LEU A 59 8.89 -9.44 8.29
C LEU A 59 8.81 -8.26 9.24
N GLY A 60 9.31 -8.41 10.46
CA GLY A 60 9.32 -7.34 11.47
C GLY A 60 10.05 -6.10 10.98
N ARG A 61 11.18 -6.27 10.28
CA ARG A 61 11.96 -5.17 9.71
C ARG A 61 11.19 -4.42 8.61
N THR A 62 10.66 -5.15 7.63
CA THR A 62 9.83 -4.56 6.56
C THR A 62 8.59 -3.87 7.13
N MET A 63 7.90 -4.49 8.10
CA MET A 63 6.72 -3.92 8.75
C MET A 63 7.03 -2.65 9.53
N TYR A 64 8.14 -2.59 10.25
CA TYR A 64 8.58 -1.38 10.94
C TYR A 64 8.74 -0.21 9.98
N LEU A 65 9.51 -0.39 8.89
CA LEU A 65 9.73 0.64 7.88
C LEU A 65 8.42 1.08 7.21
N LEU A 66 7.58 0.10 6.84
CA LEU A 66 6.30 0.36 6.20
C LEU A 66 5.37 1.15 7.11
N VAL A 67 5.16 0.72 8.35
CA VAL A 67 4.21 1.37 9.27
C VAL A 67 4.65 2.79 9.63
N VAL A 68 5.94 2.98 9.94
CA VAL A 68 6.47 4.30 10.28
C VAL A 68 6.36 5.27 9.10
N ALA A 69 6.82 4.85 7.91
CA ALA A 69 6.77 5.68 6.72
C ALA A 69 5.33 6.00 6.27
N TYR A 70 4.46 4.98 6.32
CA TYR A 70 3.05 5.12 5.99
C TYR A 70 2.33 6.10 6.94
N ALA A 71 2.56 5.97 8.25
CA ALA A 71 1.98 6.88 9.23
C ALA A 71 2.42 8.34 9.01
N ILE A 72 3.73 8.56 8.81
CA ILE A 72 4.27 9.90 8.52
C ILE A 72 3.66 10.46 7.24
N GLY A 73 3.68 9.69 6.15
CA GLY A 73 3.13 10.11 4.85
C GLY A 73 1.64 10.44 4.92
N CYS A 74 0.83 9.61 5.60
CA CYS A 74 -0.61 9.83 5.78
C CYS A 74 -0.88 11.09 6.62
N VAL A 75 -0.21 11.26 7.77
CA VAL A 75 -0.44 12.41 8.64
C VAL A 75 -0.13 13.72 7.91
N LEU A 76 1.04 13.80 7.27
CA LEU A 76 1.43 15.00 6.52
C LEU A 76 0.47 15.28 5.36
N ALA A 77 0.07 14.25 4.62
CA ALA A 77 -0.84 14.38 3.50
C ALA A 77 -2.26 14.80 3.93
N ILE A 78 -2.79 14.23 5.01
CA ILE A 78 -4.12 14.60 5.52
C ILE A 78 -4.12 16.03 6.04
N VAL A 79 -3.13 16.42 6.85
CA VAL A 79 -3.02 17.79 7.38
C VAL A 79 -2.95 18.79 6.22
N LEU A 80 -2.02 18.57 5.27
CA LEU A 80 -1.87 19.48 4.15
C LEU A 80 -3.08 19.46 3.22
N GLY A 81 -3.68 18.29 2.99
CA GLY A 81 -4.87 18.12 2.16
C GLY A 81 -6.10 18.83 2.72
N VAL A 82 -6.28 18.79 4.05
CA VAL A 82 -7.33 19.56 4.73
C VAL A 82 -7.08 21.07 4.59
N LEU A 83 -5.84 21.52 4.76
CA LEU A 83 -5.48 22.93 4.58
C LEU A 83 -5.73 23.39 3.14
N MET A 84 -5.29 22.64 2.15
CA MET A 84 -5.53 22.93 0.73
C MET A 84 -7.02 22.86 0.37
N GLY A 85 -7.74 21.88 0.90
CA GLY A 85 -9.18 21.74 0.66
C GLY A 85 -10.00 22.90 1.24
N ARG A 86 -9.58 23.39 2.43
CA ARG A 86 -10.31 24.43 3.19
C ARG A 86 -9.96 25.86 2.81
N PHE A 87 -8.69 26.14 2.45
CA PHE A 87 -8.18 27.49 2.21
C PHE A 87 -7.75 27.66 0.76
N ARG A 88 -8.52 28.48 -0.01
CA ARG A 88 -8.23 28.78 -1.42
C ARG A 88 -6.80 29.29 -1.66
N PRO A 89 -6.22 30.22 -0.85
CA PRO A 89 -4.85 30.68 -1.07
C PRO A 89 -3.81 29.55 -0.93
N VAL A 90 -3.99 28.67 0.06
CA VAL A 90 -3.07 27.52 0.27
C VAL A 90 -3.13 26.57 -0.93
N HIS A 91 -4.33 26.32 -1.44
CA HIS A 91 -4.51 25.49 -2.62
C HIS A 91 -3.83 26.12 -3.84
N GLY A 92 -4.13 27.36 -4.17
CA GLY A 92 -3.55 28.03 -5.35
C GLY A 92 -2.01 28.12 -5.32
N LEU A 93 -1.43 28.21 -4.10
CA LEU A 93 0.02 28.21 -3.94
C LEU A 93 0.64 26.81 -4.15
N LEU A 94 0.00 25.76 -3.62
CA LEU A 94 0.59 24.42 -3.58
C LEU A 94 0.16 23.52 -4.73
N GLU A 95 -0.97 23.78 -5.37
CA GLU A 95 -1.49 22.97 -6.49
C GLU A 95 -0.49 22.84 -7.65
N PRO A 96 0.15 23.91 -8.15
CA PRO A 96 1.13 23.78 -9.23
C PRO A 96 2.32 22.89 -8.85
N LEU A 97 2.76 22.99 -7.58
CA LEU A 97 3.85 22.16 -7.07
C LEU A 97 3.44 20.68 -6.98
N VAL A 98 2.24 20.41 -6.49
CA VAL A 98 1.69 19.05 -6.42
C VAL A 98 1.54 18.44 -7.81
N GLU A 99 1.02 19.19 -8.79
CA GLU A 99 0.86 18.72 -10.17
C GLU A 99 2.18 18.39 -10.87
N VAL A 100 3.24 19.15 -10.61
CA VAL A 100 4.60 18.87 -11.15
C VAL A 100 5.24 17.65 -10.45
N LEU A 101 5.07 17.50 -9.14
CA LEU A 101 5.73 16.44 -8.35
C LEU A 101 4.98 15.10 -8.37
N ARG A 102 3.66 15.14 -8.60
CA ARG A 102 2.80 13.96 -8.63
C ARG A 102 3.23 12.90 -9.64
N PRO A 103 3.51 13.22 -10.92
CA PRO A 103 3.86 12.23 -11.95
C PRO A 103 5.28 11.67 -11.81
N LEU A 104 6.13 12.22 -10.93
CA LEU A 104 7.48 11.69 -10.74
C LEU A 104 7.46 10.23 -10.29
N PRO A 105 8.21 9.33 -10.95
CA PRO A 105 8.34 7.95 -10.52
C PRO A 105 9.07 7.88 -9.19
N LYS A 106 8.36 7.53 -8.12
CA LYS A 106 8.90 7.54 -6.75
C LYS A 106 10.16 6.66 -6.58
N PRO A 107 10.29 5.48 -7.23
CA PRO A 107 11.53 4.72 -7.18
C PRO A 107 12.75 5.46 -7.74
N ALA A 108 12.56 6.37 -8.70
CA ALA A 108 13.66 7.17 -9.26
C ALA A 108 14.24 8.19 -8.27
N LEU A 109 13.52 8.47 -7.18
CA LEU A 109 14.03 9.34 -6.10
C LEU A 109 14.97 8.62 -5.13
N LEU A 110 15.03 7.27 -5.16
CA LEU A 110 15.89 6.51 -4.23
C LEU A 110 17.37 6.87 -4.38
N PRO A 111 18.00 6.88 -5.58
CA PRO A 111 19.41 7.22 -5.70
C PRO A 111 19.76 8.63 -5.17
N PRO A 112 19.05 9.72 -5.52
CA PRO A 112 19.32 11.02 -4.90
C PRO A 112 19.08 11.02 -3.38
N LEU A 113 18.05 10.36 -2.87
CA LEU A 113 17.85 10.27 -1.43
C LEU A 113 18.99 9.53 -0.71
N MET A 114 19.57 8.51 -1.34
CA MET A 114 20.76 7.82 -0.82
C MET A 114 21.96 8.76 -0.68
N LEU A 115 22.14 9.69 -1.62
CA LEU A 115 23.24 10.65 -1.56
C LEU A 115 23.08 11.65 -0.42
N PHE A 116 21.86 12.11 -0.14
CA PHE A 116 21.59 13.11 0.89
C PHE A 116 21.37 12.51 2.29
N LEU A 117 20.73 11.35 2.38
CA LEU A 117 20.30 10.73 3.66
C LEU A 117 21.11 9.47 4.02
N GLY A 118 22.02 9.04 3.14
CA GLY A 118 22.75 7.78 3.30
C GLY A 118 21.88 6.54 3.03
N LEU A 119 22.44 5.36 3.33
CA LEU A 119 21.80 4.06 3.07
C LEU A 119 20.93 3.55 4.24
N GLY A 120 20.66 4.40 5.22
CA GLY A 120 19.94 4.05 6.45
C GLY A 120 18.42 4.01 6.31
N ASP A 121 17.77 3.79 7.44
CA ASP A 121 16.30 3.74 7.52
C ASP A 121 15.64 5.08 7.20
N THR A 122 16.28 6.19 7.52
CA THR A 122 15.78 7.54 7.23
C THR A 122 15.50 7.71 5.74
N MET A 123 16.40 7.26 4.88
CA MET A 123 16.22 7.32 3.42
C MET A 123 15.00 6.47 2.99
N LYS A 124 14.90 5.23 3.49
CA LYS A 124 13.80 4.32 3.15
C LYS A 124 12.46 4.89 3.61
N ILE A 125 12.39 5.36 4.86
CA ILE A 125 11.19 5.98 5.43
C ILE A 125 10.79 7.22 4.61
N THR A 126 11.74 8.08 4.25
CA THR A 126 11.47 9.27 3.45
C THR A 126 10.93 8.92 2.06
N ALA A 127 11.56 7.97 1.38
CA ALA A 127 11.14 7.54 0.05
C ALA A 127 9.71 6.97 0.06
N VAL A 128 9.41 6.09 1.03
CA VAL A 128 8.08 5.48 1.18
C VAL A 128 7.04 6.52 1.58
N ALA A 129 7.36 7.43 2.52
CA ALA A 129 6.46 8.50 2.94
C ALA A 129 6.10 9.44 1.77
N LEU A 130 7.07 9.78 0.90
CA LEU A 130 6.81 10.55 -0.33
C LEU A 130 5.87 9.81 -1.29
N GLY A 131 5.99 8.48 -1.39
CA GLY A 131 5.10 7.67 -2.21
C GLY A 131 3.67 7.64 -1.70
N VAL A 132 3.50 7.57 -0.38
CA VAL A 132 2.22 7.59 0.34
C VAL A 132 1.55 8.95 0.25
N PHE A 133 2.35 10.02 0.33
CA PHE A 133 1.88 11.39 0.47
C PHE A 133 0.91 11.82 -0.62
N PHE A 134 1.25 11.64 -1.91
CA PHE A 134 0.45 12.20 -3.00
C PHE A 134 -0.94 11.57 -3.16
N PRO A 135 -1.09 10.23 -3.14
CA PRO A 135 -2.43 9.62 -3.22
C PRO A 135 -3.34 10.05 -2.07
N VAL A 136 -2.80 10.12 -0.85
CA VAL A 136 -3.58 10.54 0.33
C VAL A 136 -3.92 12.03 0.26
N LEU A 137 -2.96 12.89 -0.13
CA LEU A 137 -3.16 14.32 -0.29
C LEU A 137 -4.29 14.63 -1.26
N ILE A 138 -4.24 14.07 -2.46
CA ILE A 138 -5.21 14.35 -3.51
C ILE A 138 -6.60 13.92 -3.10
N ASN A 139 -6.74 12.70 -2.57
CA ASN A 139 -8.02 12.20 -2.09
C ASN A 139 -8.55 13.01 -0.89
N THR A 140 -7.67 13.50 -0.01
CA THR A 140 -8.05 14.38 1.09
C THR A 140 -8.56 15.72 0.59
N VAL A 141 -7.85 16.36 -0.35
CA VAL A 141 -8.29 17.62 -0.97
C VAL A 141 -9.66 17.45 -1.64
N GLN A 142 -9.83 16.38 -2.42
CA GLN A 142 -11.10 16.07 -3.09
C GLN A 142 -12.21 15.81 -2.07
N GLY A 143 -11.93 15.07 -1.01
CA GLY A 143 -12.89 14.78 0.07
C GLY A 143 -13.37 16.04 0.77
N VAL A 144 -12.44 16.95 1.14
CA VAL A 144 -12.76 18.20 1.83
C VAL A 144 -13.54 19.17 0.94
N ARG A 145 -13.21 19.24 -0.36
CA ARG A 145 -13.89 20.11 -1.33
C ARG A 145 -15.22 19.55 -1.81
N GLY A 146 -15.35 18.23 -1.83
CA GLY A 146 -16.56 17.52 -2.25
C GLY A 146 -17.66 17.45 -1.19
N VAL A 147 -17.49 18.10 -0.03
CA VAL A 147 -18.54 18.15 0.99
C VAL A 147 -19.73 18.93 0.45
N ASP A 148 -20.94 18.35 0.59
CA ASP A 148 -22.19 18.97 0.17
C ASP A 148 -22.36 20.36 0.82
N PRO A 149 -22.50 21.43 0.00
CA PRO A 149 -22.71 22.77 0.52
C PRO A 149 -23.92 22.88 1.45
N VAL A 150 -24.96 22.10 1.22
CA VAL A 150 -26.17 22.08 2.07
C VAL A 150 -25.82 21.68 3.50
N LEU A 151 -24.96 20.67 3.69
CA LEU A 151 -24.51 20.27 5.03
C LEU A 151 -23.73 21.39 5.74
N VAL A 152 -22.92 22.13 4.98
CA VAL A 152 -22.17 23.27 5.50
C VAL A 152 -23.10 24.39 5.91
N ASP A 153 -24.12 24.70 5.11
CA ASP A 153 -25.06 25.79 5.39
C ASP A 153 -26.01 25.45 6.55
N VAL A 154 -26.47 24.20 6.65
CA VAL A 154 -27.22 23.71 7.81
C VAL A 154 -26.39 23.88 9.10
N ALA A 155 -25.12 23.45 9.08
CA ALA A 155 -24.25 23.60 10.25
C ALA A 155 -24.00 25.07 10.63
N ARG A 156 -23.97 25.98 9.67
CA ARG A 156 -23.88 27.45 9.92
C ARG A 156 -25.15 27.99 10.53
N THR A 157 -26.32 27.54 10.09
CA THR A 157 -27.61 27.90 10.66
C THR A 157 -27.69 27.53 12.15
N PHE A 158 -27.11 26.40 12.53
CA PHE A 158 -26.96 26.00 13.93
C PHE A 158 -25.82 26.71 14.67
N GLN A 159 -25.24 27.77 14.10
CA GLN A 159 -24.18 28.59 14.70
C GLN A 159 -22.93 27.80 15.11
N HIS A 160 -22.61 26.71 14.42
CA HIS A 160 -21.38 25.97 14.68
C HIS A 160 -20.14 26.84 14.41
N SER A 161 -19.18 26.80 15.32
CA SER A 161 -17.89 27.46 15.14
C SER A 161 -17.13 26.83 13.94
N ARG A 162 -16.17 27.56 13.37
CA ARG A 162 -15.34 27.07 12.24
C ARG A 162 -14.63 25.76 12.56
N ALA A 163 -14.19 25.58 13.81
CA ALA A 163 -13.57 24.33 14.26
C ALA A 163 -14.61 23.20 14.36
N ALA A 164 -15.80 23.48 14.95
CA ALA A 164 -16.88 22.51 15.02
C ALA A 164 -17.36 22.06 13.63
N LEU A 165 -17.46 22.99 12.68
CA LEU A 165 -17.78 22.69 11.29
C LEU A 165 -16.75 21.72 10.66
N LEU A 166 -15.44 21.97 10.88
CA LEU A 166 -14.39 21.11 10.35
C LEU A 166 -14.49 19.68 10.93
N TRP A 167 -14.56 19.56 12.25
CA TRP A 167 -14.49 18.26 12.93
C TRP A 167 -15.81 17.47 12.88
N LYS A 168 -16.98 18.13 12.89
CA LYS A 168 -18.29 17.47 12.95
C LYS A 168 -18.94 17.25 11.58
N VAL A 169 -18.55 18.03 10.57
CA VAL A 169 -19.18 17.98 9.25
C VAL A 169 -18.16 17.64 8.16
N VAL A 170 -17.12 18.48 8.01
CA VAL A 170 -16.21 18.37 6.86
C VAL A 170 -15.38 17.08 6.93
N LEU A 171 -14.70 16.82 8.03
CA LEU A 171 -13.85 15.62 8.16
C LEU A 171 -14.65 14.32 8.10
N PRO A 172 -15.79 14.14 8.81
CA PRO A 172 -16.59 12.93 8.66
C PRO A 172 -17.12 12.71 7.24
N SER A 173 -17.51 13.80 6.55
CA SER A 173 -17.97 13.71 5.16
C SER A 173 -16.84 13.40 4.16
N ALA A 174 -15.61 13.85 4.43
CA ALA A 174 -14.42 13.60 3.62
C ALA A 174 -13.79 12.22 3.89
N MET A 175 -14.09 11.60 5.05
CA MET A 175 -13.46 10.35 5.50
C MET A 175 -13.47 9.22 4.47
N PRO A 176 -14.56 8.96 3.71
CA PRO A 176 -14.57 7.91 2.70
C PRO A 176 -13.49 8.10 1.63
N LEU A 177 -13.30 9.32 1.14
CA LEU A 177 -12.27 9.64 0.15
C LEU A 177 -10.86 9.61 0.75
N ILE A 178 -10.68 10.09 1.99
CA ILE A 178 -9.41 10.01 2.71
C ILE A 178 -8.98 8.54 2.83
N LEU A 179 -9.86 7.67 3.31
CA LEU A 179 -9.56 6.24 3.46
C LEU A 179 -9.34 5.54 2.12
N ALA A 180 -10.06 5.92 1.07
CA ALA A 180 -9.78 5.42 -0.29
C ALA A 180 -8.36 5.80 -0.74
N GLY A 181 -7.93 7.04 -0.51
CA GLY A 181 -6.55 7.48 -0.77
C GLY A 181 -5.52 6.71 0.06
N MET A 182 -5.77 6.50 1.34
CA MET A 182 -4.94 5.72 2.24
C MET A 182 -4.82 4.25 1.79
N ARG A 183 -5.90 3.65 1.30
CA ARG A 183 -5.89 2.28 0.78
C ARG A 183 -4.99 2.14 -0.46
N ILE A 184 -5.09 3.07 -1.42
CA ILE A 184 -4.22 3.11 -2.59
C ILE A 184 -2.75 3.27 -2.16
N ALA A 185 -2.51 4.19 -1.22
CA ALA A 185 -1.18 4.49 -0.70
C ALA A 185 -0.55 3.29 0.04
N LEU A 186 -1.33 2.42 0.69
CA LEU A 186 -0.83 1.23 1.36
C LEU A 186 -0.15 0.26 0.39
N GLY A 187 -0.76 0.03 -0.78
CA GLY A 187 -0.17 -0.80 -1.82
C GLY A 187 1.14 -0.19 -2.36
N ILE A 188 1.14 1.12 -2.60
CA ILE A 188 2.34 1.84 -3.05
C ILE A 188 3.44 1.78 -1.98
N ALA A 189 3.10 1.92 -0.70
CA ALA A 189 4.04 1.84 0.41
C ALA A 189 4.75 0.47 0.45
N LEU A 190 3.99 -0.63 0.31
CA LEU A 190 4.57 -1.97 0.31
C LEU A 190 5.55 -2.17 -0.86
N VAL A 191 5.19 -1.72 -2.05
CA VAL A 191 6.08 -1.79 -3.22
C VAL A 191 7.35 -0.97 -2.99
N LEU A 192 7.23 0.26 -2.50
CA LEU A 192 8.38 1.15 -2.30
C LEU A 192 9.30 0.69 -1.18
N VAL A 193 8.77 0.16 -0.05
CA VAL A 193 9.62 -0.35 1.02
C VAL A 193 10.46 -1.52 0.54
N VAL A 194 9.85 -2.45 -0.22
CA VAL A 194 10.56 -3.61 -0.77
C VAL A 194 11.66 -3.15 -1.76
N ILE A 195 11.35 -2.23 -2.67
CA ILE A 195 12.36 -1.69 -3.60
C ILE A 195 13.50 -0.98 -2.84
N ALA A 196 13.18 -0.18 -1.82
CA ALA A 196 14.19 0.49 -1.00
C ALA A 196 15.08 -0.50 -0.22
N GLU A 197 14.51 -1.59 0.29
CA GLU A 197 15.25 -2.68 0.92
C GLU A 197 16.14 -3.43 -0.08
N MET A 198 15.67 -3.68 -1.30
CA MET A 198 16.46 -4.31 -2.36
C MET A 198 17.66 -3.46 -2.77
N MET A 199 17.53 -2.14 -2.77
CA MET A 199 18.60 -1.23 -3.20
C MET A 199 19.61 -0.90 -2.07
N ALA A 200 19.14 -0.73 -0.86
CA ALA A 200 19.94 -0.22 0.27
C ALA A 200 19.66 -0.98 1.58
N GLY A 201 19.16 -2.20 1.51
CA GLY A 201 18.84 -2.99 2.69
C GLY A 201 20.03 -3.71 3.27
N THR A 202 20.04 -3.81 4.60
CA THR A 202 20.85 -4.75 5.39
C THR A 202 19.97 -5.78 6.08
N GLY A 203 18.67 -5.79 5.77
CA GLY A 203 17.65 -6.68 6.30
C GLY A 203 16.27 -6.34 5.74
N GLY A 204 15.28 -7.19 6.05
CA GLY A 204 13.94 -7.11 5.51
C GLY A 204 13.69 -8.08 4.35
N ILE A 205 12.41 -8.18 3.93
CA ILE A 205 12.01 -9.14 2.89
C ILE A 205 12.63 -8.76 1.54
N GLY A 206 12.66 -7.46 1.18
CA GLY A 206 13.24 -6.98 -0.07
C GLY A 206 14.73 -7.29 -0.17
N TYR A 207 15.49 -7.04 0.91
CA TYR A 207 16.90 -7.41 0.98
C TYR A 207 17.11 -8.92 0.79
N LEU A 208 16.32 -9.75 1.47
CA LEU A 208 16.41 -11.20 1.34
C LEU A 208 16.14 -11.69 -0.08
N ILE A 209 15.13 -11.14 -0.75
CA ILE A 209 14.80 -11.52 -2.12
C ILE A 209 16.00 -11.28 -3.04
N ILE A 210 16.67 -10.12 -2.96
CA ILE A 210 17.83 -9.81 -3.82
C ILE A 210 19.08 -10.60 -3.43
N ASP A 211 19.28 -10.87 -2.15
CA ASP A 211 20.39 -11.68 -1.64
C ASP A 211 20.28 -13.14 -2.11
N LEU A 212 19.09 -13.72 -2.01
CA LEU A 212 18.79 -15.07 -2.48
C LEU A 212 18.91 -15.17 -4.01
N GLN A 213 18.52 -14.13 -4.76
CA GLN A 213 18.72 -14.05 -6.20
C GLN A 213 20.21 -14.07 -6.56
N ARG A 214 21.02 -13.24 -5.90
CA ARG A 214 22.48 -13.16 -6.11
C ARG A 214 23.20 -14.46 -5.76
N SER A 215 22.66 -15.18 -4.78
CA SER A 215 23.17 -16.49 -4.33
C SER A 215 22.64 -17.66 -5.15
N PHE A 216 21.88 -17.42 -6.22
CA PHE A 216 21.21 -18.43 -7.05
C PHE A 216 20.32 -19.41 -6.28
N ARG A 217 19.82 -18.99 -5.11
CA ARG A 217 18.85 -19.75 -4.30
C ARG A 217 17.42 -19.46 -4.76
N ILE A 218 17.13 -19.85 -5.99
CA ILE A 218 15.92 -19.42 -6.70
C ILE A 218 14.63 -19.89 -6.02
N VAL A 219 14.57 -21.13 -5.53
CA VAL A 219 13.40 -21.67 -4.81
C VAL A 219 13.11 -20.85 -3.55
N ASP A 220 14.15 -20.51 -2.79
CA ASP A 220 14.03 -19.67 -1.60
C ASP A 220 13.53 -18.26 -1.96
N MET A 221 14.11 -17.66 -3.00
CA MET A 221 13.68 -16.35 -3.49
C MET A 221 12.18 -16.31 -3.81
N TYR A 222 11.68 -17.30 -4.58
CA TYR A 222 10.24 -17.38 -4.89
C TYR A 222 9.38 -17.61 -3.64
N ALA A 223 9.87 -18.38 -2.66
CA ALA A 223 9.16 -18.55 -1.39
C ALA A 223 8.97 -17.20 -0.66
N TRP A 224 9.99 -16.34 -0.65
CA TRP A 224 9.88 -14.99 -0.07
C TRP A 224 8.99 -14.06 -0.88
N VAL A 225 8.93 -14.19 -2.20
CA VAL A 225 7.96 -13.47 -3.04
C VAL A 225 6.52 -13.88 -2.70
N VAL A 226 6.27 -15.17 -2.47
CA VAL A 226 4.96 -15.68 -2.02
C VAL A 226 4.61 -15.14 -0.63
N ILE A 227 5.55 -15.17 0.33
CA ILE A 227 5.35 -14.59 1.67
C ILE A 227 5.01 -13.10 1.57
N LEU A 228 5.70 -12.35 0.72
CA LEU A 228 5.41 -10.94 0.47
C LEU A 228 4.02 -10.72 -0.13
N ALA A 229 3.59 -11.57 -1.06
CA ALA A 229 2.24 -11.50 -1.64
C ALA A 229 1.15 -11.76 -0.58
N VAL A 230 1.36 -12.75 0.29
CA VAL A 230 0.46 -13.03 1.43
C VAL A 230 0.44 -11.85 2.40
N LEU A 231 1.58 -11.23 2.69
CA LEU A 231 1.66 -10.03 3.51
C LEU A 231 0.84 -8.88 2.91
N GLY A 232 1.00 -8.61 1.61
CA GLY A 232 0.26 -7.55 0.91
C GLY A 232 -1.26 -7.79 0.96
N TYR A 233 -1.69 -9.04 0.75
CA TYR A 233 -3.08 -9.42 0.88
C TYR A 233 -3.60 -9.22 2.31
N ALA A 234 -2.85 -9.67 3.31
CA ALA A 234 -3.22 -9.53 4.72
C ALA A 234 -3.35 -8.06 5.13
N LEU A 235 -2.41 -7.21 4.72
CA LEU A 235 -2.45 -5.77 4.97
C LEU A 235 -3.69 -5.11 4.34
N ASN A 236 -4.01 -5.46 3.08
CA ASN A 236 -5.21 -4.95 2.43
C ASN A 236 -6.49 -5.40 3.16
N GLU A 237 -6.58 -6.67 3.58
CA GLU A 237 -7.72 -7.18 4.34
C GLU A 237 -7.88 -6.51 5.71
N VAL A 238 -6.78 -6.30 6.43
CA VAL A 238 -6.79 -5.55 7.70
C VAL A 238 -7.27 -4.13 7.46
N PHE A 239 -6.76 -3.46 6.42
CA PHE A 239 -7.17 -2.09 6.09
C PHE A 239 -8.67 -2.00 5.75
N VAL A 240 -9.19 -2.90 4.91
CA VAL A 240 -10.62 -2.96 4.56
C VAL A 240 -11.50 -3.17 5.79
N ARG A 241 -11.06 -3.99 6.75
CA ARG A 241 -11.81 -4.17 8.01
C ARG A 241 -11.82 -2.91 8.87
N ILE A 242 -10.69 -2.19 8.93
CA ILE A 242 -10.60 -0.88 9.61
C ILE A 242 -11.51 0.14 8.92
N GLU A 243 -11.43 0.24 7.59
CA GLU A 243 -12.25 1.13 6.78
C GLU A 243 -13.75 0.92 7.03
N ARG A 244 -14.23 -0.33 6.96
CA ARG A 244 -15.63 -0.68 7.22
C ARG A 244 -16.11 -0.29 8.63
N ARG A 245 -15.24 -0.36 9.64
CA ARG A 245 -15.57 0.08 10.99
C ARG A 245 -15.57 1.60 11.12
N ALA A 246 -14.65 2.26 10.43
CA ALA A 246 -14.50 3.72 10.48
C ALA A 246 -15.63 4.44 9.74
N ILE A 247 -16.21 3.86 8.68
CA ILE A 247 -17.24 4.51 7.84
C ILE A 247 -18.57 3.73 7.89
N HIS A 248 -19.06 3.39 9.07
CA HIS A 248 -20.32 2.64 9.22
C HIS A 248 -21.56 3.44 8.77
N TRP A 249 -21.46 4.77 8.63
CA TRP A 249 -22.55 5.66 8.21
C TRP A 249 -22.63 5.90 6.69
N SER A 250 -21.58 5.63 5.93
CA SER A 250 -21.65 5.79 4.48
C SER A 250 -22.22 4.53 3.87
N GLY A 251 -23.47 4.62 3.40
CA GLY A 251 -24.22 3.51 2.82
C GLY A 251 -23.72 2.99 1.45
N THR A 252 -22.41 3.02 1.19
CA THR A 252 -21.81 2.32 0.05
C THR A 252 -21.89 0.82 0.29
N ARG A 253 -23.08 0.25 0.05
CA ARG A 253 -23.22 -1.18 -0.24
C ARG A 253 -22.39 -1.46 -1.51
N THR A 254 -21.15 -1.86 -1.35
CA THR A 254 -20.44 -2.60 -2.38
C THR A 254 -21.16 -3.94 -2.53
N GLY A 255 -22.04 -4.01 -3.53
CA GLY A 255 -22.68 -5.23 -3.99
C GLY A 255 -21.71 -6.14 -4.72
#